data_2b558fb4702df36ef9fab2438f3743f9
#
_entry.id   2b558fb4702df36ef9fab2438f3743f9
#
_cell.length_a   1.000
_cell.length_b   1.000
_cell.length_c   1.000
_cell.angle_alpha   90.00
_cell.angle_beta   90.00
_cell.angle_gamma   90.00
#
_symmetry.space_group_name_H-M   'P 1'
#
loop_
_entity.id
_entity.type
_entity.pdbx_description
1 polymer ?
#
loop_
_entity_poly.entity_id
_entity_poly.type
_entity_poly.pdbx_seq_one_letter_code
_entity_poly.pdbx_strand_id
1 'polypeptide(L)'
;MAASARFRHLRHIALFASLMTIPAAPAFAQTLSYQPVDRGLAFPQYAPQAQQPSAQSNDEMPAELRRQIVSYQGNEAAGTVIVDTAHTYLYLILGGGKAMRYGIGVGRQGFTWSGVQTITKKAEWPDWTPPPEMIARQPYLPRWVGGGPGNPLGARAMYLGGTEYRIHGTNAPETIGTRVSSGCIRLVNEDVMDLYSRVNVGAKVIVLPIEHRADAARVSLR
;
A
#
# COMPACT_ATOMS: atom_id res chain seq x y z
N MET A 1 -21.91 -15.29 78.77
CA MET A 1 -22.65 -16.42 79.35
C MET A 1 -22.44 -17.62 78.43
N ALA A 2 -21.92 -18.69 79.02
CA ALA A 2 -22.00 -20.11 78.71
C ALA A 2 -21.54 -20.54 77.29
N ALA A 3 -20.38 -21.14 77.04
CA ALA A 3 -19.85 -22.43 77.56
C ALA A 3 -20.63 -23.64 77.05
N SER A 4 -19.92 -24.49 76.22
CA SER A 4 -19.87 -25.97 76.32
C SER A 4 -19.28 -26.51 75.03
N ALA A 5 -18.11 -27.04 74.90
CA ALA A 5 -17.40 -28.20 75.40
C ALA A 5 -17.96 -29.53 74.91
N ARG A 6 -16.98 -30.36 74.42
CA ARG A 6 -16.93 -31.84 74.35
C ARG A 6 -17.32 -32.38 72.95
N PHE A 7 -16.64 -33.44 72.38
CA PHE A 7 -15.77 -34.51 72.89
C PHE A 7 -14.95 -35.16 71.78
N ARG A 8 -13.78 -35.68 72.15
CA ARG A 8 -12.83 -36.50 71.44
C ARG A 8 -13.40 -37.84 70.93
N HIS A 9 -13.03 -38.23 69.75
CA HIS A 9 -12.84 -39.65 69.46
C HIS A 9 -11.60 -39.86 68.57
N LEU A 10 -10.54 -40.35 69.18
CA LEU A 10 -9.40 -40.98 68.55
C LEU A 10 -9.85 -42.32 67.94
N ARG A 11 -9.64 -42.50 66.64
CA ARG A 11 -9.64 -43.85 66.03
C ARG A 11 -8.32 -44.03 65.31
N HIS A 12 -7.54 -44.96 65.89
CA HIS A 12 -6.34 -45.46 65.28
C HIS A 12 -6.72 -46.27 64.06
N ILE A 13 -6.17 -45.90 62.87
CA ILE A 13 -6.19 -46.75 61.69
C ILE A 13 -4.76 -47.15 61.42
N ALA A 14 -4.51 -48.44 61.53
CA ALA A 14 -3.23 -49.08 61.28
C ALA A 14 -2.91 -48.98 59.78
N LEU A 15 -1.72 -48.47 59.50
CA LEU A 15 -1.18 -48.41 58.14
C LEU A 15 -0.51 -49.76 57.83
N PHE A 16 -1.13 -50.56 56.95
CA PHE A 16 -0.47 -51.69 56.31
C PHE A 16 0.35 -51.19 55.14
N ALA A 17 1.69 -51.21 55.31
CA ALA A 17 2.61 -50.92 54.19
C ALA A 17 2.79 -52.23 53.39
N SER A 18 2.10 -52.27 52.24
CA SER A 18 2.37 -53.31 51.23
C SER A 18 3.54 -52.89 50.38
N LEU A 19 4.66 -53.53 50.51
CA LEU A 19 5.86 -53.37 49.69
C LEU A 19 5.59 -54.03 48.33
N MET A 20 5.23 -53.26 47.31
CA MET A 20 5.19 -53.74 45.94
C MET A 20 6.58 -53.64 45.35
N THR A 21 7.23 -54.72 45.10
CA THR A 21 8.45 -54.83 44.30
C THR A 21 8.07 -54.69 42.79
N ILE A 22 8.48 -53.63 42.21
CA ILE A 22 8.33 -53.43 40.76
C ILE A 22 9.55 -54.03 40.06
N PRO A 23 9.42 -55.04 39.19
CA PRO A 23 10.56 -55.54 38.43
C PRO A 23 11.08 -54.45 37.46
N ALA A 24 12.37 -54.14 37.54
CA ALA A 24 13.06 -53.27 36.62
C ALA A 24 13.14 -53.95 35.22
N ALA A 25 12.38 -53.45 34.27
CA ALA A 25 12.55 -53.83 32.88
C ALA A 25 13.82 -53.18 32.32
N PRO A 26 14.64 -53.89 31.53
CA PRO A 26 15.81 -53.30 30.91
C PRO A 26 15.35 -52.26 29.86
N ALA A 27 15.77 -51.00 30.02
CA ALA A 27 15.61 -49.99 29.04
C ALA A 27 16.53 -50.30 27.84
N PHE A 28 15.96 -50.81 26.76
CA PHE A 28 16.67 -50.84 25.48
C PHE A 28 16.77 -49.40 24.97
N ALA A 29 17.96 -48.82 25.08
CA ALA A 29 18.29 -47.57 24.38
C ALA A 29 18.24 -47.84 22.90
N GLN A 30 17.13 -47.46 22.25
CA GLN A 30 17.10 -47.43 20.80
C GLN A 30 17.96 -46.23 20.35
N THR A 31 19.12 -46.55 19.83
CA THR A 31 19.90 -45.56 19.07
C THR A 31 19.06 -45.11 17.91
N LEU A 32 18.54 -43.88 17.96
CA LEU A 32 17.99 -43.19 16.78
C LEU A 32 19.12 -43.11 15.75
N SER A 33 19.15 -44.07 14.83
CA SER A 33 19.99 -43.93 13.65
C SER A 33 19.47 -42.76 12.83
N TYR A 34 20.20 -41.66 12.89
CA TYR A 34 19.98 -40.52 11.97
C TYR A 34 20.29 -41.02 10.55
N GLN A 35 19.26 -41.37 9.80
CA GLN A 35 19.40 -41.58 8.37
C GLN A 35 19.68 -40.21 7.75
N PRO A 36 20.76 -40.05 6.97
CA PRO A 36 20.96 -38.85 6.19
C PRO A 36 19.80 -38.73 5.23
N VAL A 37 18.97 -37.70 5.40
CA VAL A 37 17.96 -37.33 4.40
C VAL A 37 18.71 -37.08 3.10
N ASP A 38 18.43 -37.92 2.11
CA ASP A 38 18.96 -37.75 0.77
C ASP A 38 18.59 -36.33 0.30
N ARG A 39 19.60 -35.49 0.06
CA ARG A 39 19.45 -34.12 -0.40
C ARG A 39 18.91 -34.01 -1.84
N GLY A 40 18.32 -35.07 -2.35
CA GLY A 40 17.73 -35.16 -3.66
C GLY A 40 16.31 -34.57 -3.79
N LEU A 41 15.65 -34.18 -2.68
CA LEU A 41 14.45 -33.35 -2.78
C LEU A 41 14.89 -31.92 -2.94
N ALA A 42 15.19 -31.53 -4.19
CA ALA A 42 15.23 -30.14 -4.56
C ALA A 42 13.89 -29.52 -4.14
N PHE A 43 13.89 -28.79 -3.04
CA PHE A 43 12.83 -27.81 -2.83
C PHE A 43 12.74 -27.03 -4.14
N PRO A 44 11.54 -26.87 -4.73
CA PRO A 44 11.44 -25.95 -5.83
C PRO A 44 12.08 -24.65 -5.33
N GLN A 45 13.24 -24.33 -5.86
CA GLN A 45 13.80 -23.00 -5.66
C GLN A 45 12.72 -22.11 -6.25
N TYR A 46 11.93 -21.51 -5.36
CA TYR A 46 11.24 -20.27 -5.66
C TYR A 46 12.38 -19.26 -5.90
N ALA A 47 13.02 -19.37 -7.07
CA ALA A 47 13.69 -18.23 -7.62
C ALA A 47 12.61 -17.15 -7.61
N PRO A 48 12.83 -16.00 -6.96
CA PRO A 48 11.97 -14.86 -7.21
C PRO A 48 12.08 -14.70 -8.72
N GLN A 49 11.05 -15.14 -9.46
CA GLN A 49 10.89 -14.65 -10.80
C GLN A 49 10.85 -13.16 -10.59
N ALA A 50 11.96 -12.50 -10.91
CA ALA A 50 11.94 -11.10 -11.23
C ALA A 50 10.87 -11.01 -12.31
N GLN A 51 9.63 -10.80 -11.89
CA GLN A 51 8.59 -10.35 -12.77
C GLN A 51 9.18 -9.06 -13.31
N GLN A 52 9.78 -9.20 -14.49
CA GLN A 52 10.05 -8.02 -15.30
C GLN A 52 8.77 -7.22 -15.21
N PRO A 53 8.82 -5.93 -14.84
CA PRO A 53 7.65 -5.10 -14.94
C PRO A 53 7.14 -5.39 -16.34
N SER A 54 6.00 -6.05 -16.46
CA SER A 54 5.29 -6.03 -17.72
C SER A 54 5.13 -4.53 -17.94
N ALA A 55 5.86 -4.00 -18.91
CA ALA A 55 5.57 -2.72 -19.49
C ALA A 55 4.12 -2.89 -20.00
N GLN A 56 3.15 -2.68 -19.09
CA GLN A 56 1.77 -2.52 -19.49
C GLN A 56 1.81 -1.23 -20.29
N SER A 57 1.97 -1.42 -21.59
CA SER A 57 2.08 -0.33 -22.54
C SER A 57 0.84 0.54 -22.34
N ASN A 58 1.01 1.85 -22.47
CA ASN A 58 -0.11 2.81 -22.55
C ASN A 58 -1.18 2.35 -23.57
N ASP A 59 -0.86 1.39 -24.41
CA ASP A 59 -1.74 0.81 -25.44
C ASP A 59 -2.90 -0.03 -24.85
N GLU A 60 -2.78 -0.56 -23.63
CA GLU A 60 -3.86 -1.29 -22.96
C GLU A 60 -4.84 -0.36 -22.21
N MET A 61 -4.44 0.91 -21.99
CA MET A 61 -5.29 1.88 -21.30
C MET A 61 -6.34 2.46 -22.27
N PRO A 62 -7.57 2.72 -21.81
CA PRO A 62 -8.57 3.44 -22.57
C PRO A 62 -8.00 4.75 -23.17
N ALA A 63 -8.26 5.00 -24.44
CA ALA A 63 -7.64 6.11 -25.17
C ALA A 63 -7.83 7.47 -24.50
N GLU A 64 -8.96 7.69 -23.86
CA GLU A 64 -9.30 8.90 -23.11
C GLU A 64 -8.40 9.10 -21.86
N LEU A 65 -7.88 8.04 -21.28
CA LEU A 65 -7.00 8.11 -20.10
C LEU A 65 -5.51 8.19 -20.46
N ARG A 66 -5.18 7.97 -21.74
CA ARG A 66 -3.78 8.05 -22.19
C ARG A 66 -3.24 9.46 -22.08
N ARG A 67 -1.97 9.57 -21.78
CA ARG A 67 -1.26 10.86 -21.77
C ARG A 67 -1.33 11.55 -23.10
N GLN A 68 -1.74 12.82 -23.11
CA GLN A 68 -1.83 13.62 -24.31
C GLN A 68 -1.74 15.13 -24.04
N ILE A 69 -1.25 15.89 -25.02
CA ILE A 69 -1.29 17.35 -24.97
C ILE A 69 -2.69 17.79 -25.36
N VAL A 70 -3.27 18.65 -24.52
CA VAL A 70 -4.60 19.22 -24.74
C VAL A 70 -4.55 20.75 -24.69
N SER A 71 -5.53 21.41 -25.32
CA SER A 71 -5.75 22.85 -25.11
C SER A 71 -6.23 23.06 -23.66
N TYR A 72 -5.69 24.09 -23.02
CA TYR A 72 -6.05 24.44 -21.64
C TYR A 72 -6.26 25.94 -21.54
N GLN A 73 -7.48 26.35 -21.17
CA GLN A 73 -7.87 27.74 -20.98
C GLN A 73 -7.95 28.07 -19.49
N GLY A 74 -6.82 28.27 -18.84
CA GLY A 74 -6.72 28.68 -17.45
C GLY A 74 -5.60 29.73 -17.31
N ASN A 75 -5.57 30.38 -16.16
CA ASN A 75 -4.60 31.43 -15.85
C ASN A 75 -3.40 30.89 -15.03
N GLU A 76 -3.32 29.59 -14.86
CA GLU A 76 -2.26 28.98 -14.03
C GLU A 76 -0.92 29.05 -14.77
N ALA A 77 0.14 29.36 -14.01
CA ALA A 77 1.49 29.42 -14.55
C ALA A 77 1.98 28.05 -15.04
N ALA A 78 2.84 28.05 -16.04
CA ALA A 78 3.51 26.83 -16.50
C ALA A 78 4.23 26.14 -15.33
N GLY A 79 4.19 24.81 -15.29
CA GLY A 79 4.71 23.99 -14.19
C GLY A 79 3.71 23.74 -13.05
N THR A 80 2.54 24.41 -13.06
CA THR A 80 1.45 24.10 -12.11
C THR A 80 0.82 22.77 -12.48
N VAL A 81 0.53 21.95 -11.46
CA VAL A 81 -0.22 20.70 -11.58
C VAL A 81 -1.65 20.94 -11.11
N ILE A 82 -2.63 20.54 -11.90
CA ILE A 82 -4.05 20.62 -11.55
C ILE A 82 -4.61 19.21 -11.54
N VAL A 83 -5.27 18.83 -10.43
CA VAL A 83 -5.89 17.52 -10.25
C VAL A 83 -7.40 17.70 -10.30
N ASP A 84 -8.01 17.17 -11.34
CA ASP A 84 -9.46 17.11 -11.52
C ASP A 84 -9.96 15.75 -11.04
N THR A 85 -10.31 15.67 -9.78
CA THR A 85 -10.81 14.44 -9.17
C THR A 85 -12.18 14.03 -9.68
N ALA A 86 -12.96 14.99 -10.21
CA ALA A 86 -14.29 14.73 -10.77
C ALA A 86 -14.22 13.89 -12.05
N HIS A 87 -13.22 14.14 -12.89
CA HIS A 87 -13.05 13.49 -14.18
C HIS A 87 -11.90 12.48 -14.24
N THR A 88 -11.17 12.29 -13.14
CA THR A 88 -10.00 11.41 -13.05
C THR A 88 -8.87 11.81 -13.98
N TYR A 89 -8.60 13.11 -14.08
CA TYR A 89 -7.49 13.67 -14.85
C TYR A 89 -6.54 14.51 -13.99
N LEU A 90 -5.29 14.50 -14.39
CA LEU A 90 -4.27 15.42 -13.91
C LEU A 90 -3.74 16.21 -15.12
N TYR A 91 -3.57 17.52 -14.94
CA TYR A 91 -3.03 18.41 -15.95
C TYR A 91 -1.74 19.05 -15.45
N LEU A 92 -0.66 18.93 -16.21
CA LEU A 92 0.54 19.73 -16.04
C LEU A 92 0.47 20.89 -17.03
N ILE A 93 0.43 22.11 -16.53
CA ILE A 93 0.36 23.33 -17.36
C ILE A 93 1.70 23.52 -18.05
N LEU A 94 1.67 23.60 -19.40
CA LEU A 94 2.85 23.79 -20.24
C LEU A 94 3.07 25.27 -20.64
N GLY A 95 2.06 26.12 -20.45
CA GLY A 95 2.03 27.46 -21.00
C GLY A 95 1.50 27.47 -22.43
N GLY A 96 1.31 28.69 -23.00
CA GLY A 96 0.81 28.83 -24.35
C GLY A 96 -0.57 28.22 -24.60
N GLY A 97 -1.44 28.20 -23.60
CA GLY A 97 -2.77 27.61 -23.68
C GLY A 97 -2.79 26.09 -23.80
N LYS A 98 -1.75 25.41 -23.35
CA LYS A 98 -1.61 23.95 -23.43
C LYS A 98 -1.33 23.32 -22.08
N ALA A 99 -1.79 22.08 -21.89
CA ALA A 99 -1.42 21.23 -20.77
C ALA A 99 -1.15 19.79 -21.24
N MET A 100 -0.28 19.10 -20.51
CA MET A 100 -0.18 17.64 -20.59
C MET A 100 -1.24 17.05 -19.67
N ARG A 101 -2.14 16.25 -20.21
CA ARG A 101 -3.18 15.54 -19.46
C ARG A 101 -2.79 14.10 -19.24
N TYR A 102 -2.99 13.61 -18.03
CA TYR A 102 -2.77 12.22 -17.62
C TYR A 102 -4.06 11.66 -17.05
N GLY A 103 -4.36 10.39 -17.30
CA GLY A 103 -5.39 9.65 -16.59
C GLY A 103 -4.91 9.30 -15.18
N ILE A 104 -5.77 9.44 -14.18
CA ILE A 104 -5.42 9.18 -12.79
C ILE A 104 -6.45 8.32 -12.06
N GLY A 105 -5.99 7.60 -11.03
CA GLY A 105 -6.85 7.04 -9.99
C GLY A 105 -6.88 7.98 -8.78
N VAL A 106 -8.05 8.13 -8.15
CA VAL A 106 -8.26 9.09 -7.06
C VAL A 106 -8.90 8.45 -5.83
N GLY A 107 -9.05 9.23 -4.75
CA GLY A 107 -9.69 8.81 -3.51
C GLY A 107 -11.13 8.34 -3.73
N ARG A 108 -11.47 7.21 -3.08
CA ARG A 108 -12.86 6.75 -2.98
C ARG A 108 -13.70 7.73 -2.15
N GLN A 109 -15.00 7.58 -2.20
CA GLN A 109 -15.92 8.37 -1.38
C GLN A 109 -15.49 8.38 0.10
N GLY A 110 -15.50 9.53 0.74
CA GLY A 110 -15.02 9.75 2.11
C GLY A 110 -13.50 9.93 2.23
N PHE A 111 -12.74 9.81 1.13
CA PHE A 111 -11.29 10.04 1.06
C PHE A 111 -10.94 11.08 -0.02
N THR A 112 -11.88 11.95 -0.34
CA THR A 112 -11.66 13.06 -1.26
C THR A 112 -11.27 14.30 -0.48
N TRP A 113 -10.38 15.08 -1.08
CA TRP A 113 -9.91 16.35 -0.55
C TRP A 113 -9.68 17.33 -1.69
N SER A 114 -9.62 18.61 -1.36
CA SER A 114 -9.33 19.68 -2.31
C SER A 114 -8.47 20.74 -1.66
N GLY A 115 -7.88 21.59 -2.47
CA GLY A 115 -7.06 22.71 -1.99
C GLY A 115 -5.75 22.84 -2.77
N VAL A 116 -4.90 23.74 -2.28
CA VAL A 116 -3.59 24.03 -2.89
C VAL A 116 -2.50 23.42 -2.02
N GLN A 117 -1.61 22.69 -2.64
CA GLN A 117 -0.43 22.09 -2.05
C GLN A 117 0.82 22.43 -2.85
N THR A 118 1.97 22.06 -2.32
CA THR A 118 3.25 22.20 -2.99
C THR A 118 3.96 20.85 -2.95
N ILE A 119 4.65 20.48 -4.02
CA ILE A 119 5.52 19.30 -4.00
C ILE A 119 6.70 19.59 -3.07
N THR A 120 6.80 18.89 -1.96
CA THR A 120 7.85 19.12 -0.94
C THR A 120 9.00 18.14 -1.06
N LYS A 121 8.76 16.97 -1.64
CA LYS A 121 9.76 15.90 -1.79
C LYS A 121 9.43 15.07 -3.02
N LYS A 122 10.47 14.57 -3.67
CA LYS A 122 10.39 13.60 -4.78
C LYS A 122 11.20 12.36 -4.42
N ALA A 123 10.73 11.19 -4.78
CA ALA A 123 11.44 9.93 -4.54
C ALA A 123 11.26 8.96 -5.72
N GLU A 124 12.32 8.23 -6.03
CA GLU A 124 12.34 7.14 -7.00
C GLU A 124 12.22 5.81 -6.27
N TRP A 125 11.36 4.94 -6.75
CA TRP A 125 11.08 3.64 -6.15
C TRP A 125 11.00 3.70 -4.61
N PRO A 126 10.09 4.54 -4.06
CA PRO A 126 10.03 4.78 -2.63
C PRO A 126 9.58 3.53 -1.87
N ASP A 127 10.06 3.39 -0.65
CA ASP A 127 9.47 2.46 0.30
C ASP A 127 8.05 2.90 0.68
N TRP A 128 7.20 1.94 0.97
CA TRP A 128 5.85 2.20 1.42
C TRP A 128 5.61 1.68 2.85
N THR A 129 5.17 2.56 3.71
CA THR A 129 4.65 2.24 5.04
C THR A 129 3.18 2.65 5.07
N PRO A 130 2.25 1.72 5.29
CA PRO A 130 0.85 2.06 5.42
C PRO A 130 0.61 3.02 6.58
N PRO A 131 -0.23 4.04 6.42
CA PRO A 131 -0.66 4.89 7.53
C PRO A 131 -1.36 4.08 8.63
N PRO A 132 -1.25 4.48 9.92
CA PRO A 132 -1.86 3.77 11.04
C PRO A 132 -3.36 3.51 10.85
N GLU A 133 -4.10 4.49 10.32
CA GLU A 133 -5.53 4.37 10.06
C GLU A 133 -5.83 3.33 8.97
N MET A 134 -4.94 3.16 8.02
CA MET A 134 -5.06 2.12 6.99
C MET A 134 -4.86 0.75 7.62
N ILE A 135 -3.87 0.59 8.48
CA ILE A 135 -3.63 -0.65 9.24
C ILE A 135 -4.82 -0.96 10.15
N ALA A 136 -5.41 0.04 10.80
CA ALA A 136 -6.60 -0.16 11.64
C ALA A 136 -7.78 -0.73 10.85
N ARG A 137 -7.97 -0.27 9.60
CA ARG A 137 -9.01 -0.79 8.70
C ARG A 137 -8.66 -2.11 8.04
N GLN A 138 -7.38 -2.40 7.85
CA GLN A 138 -6.86 -3.56 7.13
C GLN A 138 -5.64 -4.14 7.88
N PRO A 139 -5.86 -4.87 8.99
CA PRO A 139 -4.78 -5.33 9.88
C PRO A 139 -3.81 -6.32 9.23
N TYR A 140 -4.22 -6.94 8.11
CA TYR A 140 -3.43 -7.90 7.33
C TYR A 140 -2.38 -7.27 6.42
N LEU A 141 -2.42 -5.94 6.23
CA LEU A 141 -1.41 -5.26 5.42
C LEU A 141 -0.01 -5.38 6.03
N PRO A 142 1.02 -5.52 5.17
CA PRO A 142 2.40 -5.48 5.63
C PRO A 142 2.70 -4.15 6.31
N ARG A 143 3.55 -4.15 7.30
CA ARG A 143 3.94 -2.92 8.02
C ARG A 143 4.91 -2.06 7.21
N TRP A 144 5.56 -2.66 6.23
CA TRP A 144 6.51 -2.01 5.33
C TRP A 144 6.65 -2.82 4.04
N VAL A 145 6.83 -2.14 2.92
CA VAL A 145 7.13 -2.72 1.61
C VAL A 145 8.27 -1.93 0.99
N GLY A 146 9.36 -2.61 0.66
CA GLY A 146 10.50 -2.01 -0.03
C GLY A 146 10.15 -1.46 -1.40
N GLY A 147 10.92 -0.49 -1.89
CA GLY A 147 10.78 0.04 -3.23
C GLY A 147 10.96 -1.04 -4.30
N GLY A 148 10.21 -0.95 -5.38
CA GLY A 148 10.27 -1.90 -6.48
C GLY A 148 8.92 -2.12 -7.18
N PRO A 149 8.88 -2.98 -8.21
CA PRO A 149 7.67 -3.18 -9.04
C PRO A 149 6.44 -3.65 -8.28
N GLY A 150 6.61 -4.40 -7.18
CA GLY A 150 5.51 -4.86 -6.32
C GLY A 150 5.02 -3.82 -5.30
N ASN A 151 5.68 -2.66 -5.22
CA ASN A 151 5.31 -1.62 -4.26
C ASN A 151 4.09 -0.82 -4.72
N PRO A 152 3.09 -0.58 -3.84
CA PRO A 152 1.89 0.17 -4.20
C PRO A 152 2.14 1.61 -4.67
N LEU A 153 3.27 2.22 -4.32
CA LEU A 153 3.64 3.56 -4.76
C LEU A 153 4.27 3.59 -6.16
N GLY A 154 4.56 2.44 -6.73
CA GLY A 154 5.15 2.33 -8.07
C GLY A 154 6.51 3.00 -8.21
N ALA A 155 6.82 3.42 -9.44
CA ALA A 155 8.16 3.87 -9.82
C ALA A 155 8.58 5.21 -9.21
N ARG A 156 7.64 6.13 -8.94
CA ARG A 156 7.92 7.49 -8.44
C ARG A 156 6.85 7.95 -7.47
N ALA A 157 7.26 8.79 -6.51
CA ALA A 157 6.32 9.52 -5.66
C ALA A 157 6.74 10.99 -5.49
N MET A 158 5.73 11.86 -5.47
CA MET A 158 5.83 13.30 -5.20
C MET A 158 4.94 13.61 -3.99
N TYR A 159 5.53 14.07 -2.91
CA TYR A 159 4.86 14.30 -1.63
C TYR A 159 4.26 15.71 -1.61
N LEU A 160 3.04 15.83 -1.10
CA LEU A 160 2.26 17.05 -1.14
C LEU A 160 2.19 17.73 0.23
N GLY A 161 2.86 18.87 0.36
CA GLY A 161 2.90 19.65 1.60
C GLY A 161 3.37 18.82 2.80
N GLY A 162 2.81 19.12 3.98
CA GLY A 162 2.99 18.34 5.20
C GLY A 162 1.92 17.26 5.40
N THR A 163 1.25 16.83 4.31
CA THR A 163 0.17 15.85 4.35
C THR A 163 0.66 14.42 4.08
N GLU A 164 -0.21 13.44 4.29
CA GLU A 164 0.05 12.06 3.88
C GLU A 164 -0.20 11.81 2.39
N TYR A 165 -0.71 12.81 1.66
CA TYR A 165 -1.07 12.67 0.26
C TYR A 165 0.14 12.74 -0.66
N ARG A 166 0.06 11.97 -1.74
CA ARG A 166 1.12 11.86 -2.75
C ARG A 166 0.50 11.78 -4.15
N ILE A 167 1.26 12.23 -5.12
CA ILE A 167 1.09 11.83 -6.53
C ILE A 167 2.12 10.73 -6.75
N HIS A 168 1.70 9.53 -7.18
CA HIS A 168 2.61 8.38 -7.26
C HIS A 168 2.23 7.40 -8.37
N GLY A 169 3.14 6.49 -8.69
CA GLY A 169 2.88 5.39 -9.59
C GLY A 169 1.96 4.31 -8.97
N THR A 170 1.88 3.17 -9.61
CA THR A 170 1.08 2.06 -9.08
C THR A 170 1.61 0.71 -9.55
N ASN A 171 1.39 -0.33 -8.76
CA ASN A 171 1.50 -1.73 -9.16
C ASN A 171 0.14 -2.33 -9.61
N ALA A 172 -0.91 -1.49 -9.68
CA ALA A 172 -2.28 -1.87 -10.04
C ALA A 172 -2.83 -0.88 -11.10
N PRO A 173 -2.29 -0.89 -12.33
CA PRO A 173 -2.62 0.09 -13.38
C PRO A 173 -4.08 0.06 -13.81
N GLU A 174 -4.79 -1.04 -13.63
CA GLU A 174 -6.24 -1.18 -13.87
C GLU A 174 -7.07 -0.26 -12.96
N THR A 175 -6.46 0.31 -11.92
CA THR A 175 -7.14 1.27 -11.03
C THR A 175 -7.12 2.71 -11.53
N ILE A 176 -6.46 2.99 -12.66
CA ILE A 176 -6.49 4.30 -13.30
C ILE A 176 -7.87 4.54 -13.91
N GLY A 177 -8.39 5.75 -13.80
CA GLY A 177 -9.76 6.10 -14.16
C GLY A 177 -10.79 5.79 -13.06
N THR A 178 -10.37 5.19 -11.93
CA THR A 178 -11.30 4.78 -10.85
C THR A 178 -11.07 5.56 -9.54
N ARG A 179 -12.02 5.38 -8.59
CA ARG A 179 -12.02 6.03 -7.27
C ARG A 179 -11.83 4.98 -6.17
N VAL A 180 -10.59 4.55 -5.95
CA VAL A 180 -10.30 3.43 -5.03
C VAL A 180 -9.23 3.75 -3.99
N SER A 181 -8.50 4.86 -4.13
CA SER A 181 -7.41 5.19 -3.23
C SER A 181 -7.90 5.72 -1.86
N SER A 182 -6.99 5.85 -0.91
CA SER A 182 -7.23 6.53 0.37
C SER A 182 -6.83 8.02 0.33
N GLY A 183 -7.03 8.68 -0.83
CA GLY A 183 -6.79 10.11 -1.02
C GLY A 183 -5.55 10.44 -1.88
N CYS A 184 -4.61 9.51 -2.05
CA CYS A 184 -3.48 9.70 -2.95
C CYS A 184 -3.93 9.65 -4.42
N ILE A 185 -3.15 10.30 -5.29
CA ILE A 185 -3.37 10.41 -6.72
C ILE A 185 -2.44 9.43 -7.41
N ARG A 186 -3.01 8.46 -8.14
CA ARG A 186 -2.29 7.38 -8.81
C ARG A 186 -2.17 7.62 -10.29
N LEU A 187 -1.01 7.31 -10.86
CA LEU A 187 -0.76 7.25 -12.30
C LEU A 187 -0.18 5.87 -12.65
N VAL A 188 -0.25 5.47 -13.91
CA VAL A 188 0.61 4.38 -14.38
C VAL A 188 2.09 4.76 -14.24
N ASN A 189 2.97 3.79 -14.12
CA ASN A 189 4.38 4.06 -13.85
C ASN A 189 5.05 4.92 -14.93
N GLU A 190 4.73 4.73 -16.19
CA GLU A 190 5.25 5.53 -17.30
C GLU A 190 4.84 7.00 -17.19
N ASP A 191 3.60 7.27 -16.81
CA ASP A 191 3.07 8.62 -16.70
C ASP A 191 3.61 9.34 -15.45
N VAL A 192 3.75 8.64 -14.34
CA VAL A 192 4.35 9.26 -13.15
C VAL A 192 5.84 9.54 -13.36
N MET A 193 6.56 8.72 -14.13
CA MET A 193 7.95 8.99 -14.51
C MET A 193 8.05 10.21 -15.42
N ASP A 194 7.16 10.36 -16.40
CA ASP A 194 7.11 11.54 -17.26
C ASP A 194 6.79 12.80 -16.46
N LEU A 195 5.73 12.78 -15.64
CA LEU A 195 5.37 13.90 -14.77
C LEU A 195 6.50 14.26 -13.81
N TYR A 196 7.11 13.26 -13.17
CA TYR A 196 8.24 13.43 -12.26
C TYR A 196 9.42 14.14 -12.91
N SER A 197 9.73 13.83 -14.17
CA SER A 197 10.83 14.47 -14.88
C SER A 197 10.58 15.95 -15.19
N ARG A 198 9.30 16.36 -15.27
CA ARG A 198 8.88 17.72 -15.68
C ARG A 198 8.63 18.66 -14.52
N VAL A 199 8.28 18.15 -13.34
CA VAL A 199 7.96 18.98 -12.16
C VAL A 199 9.10 19.04 -11.18
N ASN A 200 9.27 20.18 -10.51
CA ASN A 200 10.29 20.40 -9.49
C ASN A 200 9.68 20.39 -8.07
N VAL A 201 10.51 20.16 -7.06
CA VAL A 201 10.18 20.52 -5.68
C VAL A 201 9.84 22.02 -5.66
N GLY A 202 8.77 22.39 -4.97
CA GLY A 202 8.21 23.74 -4.98
C GLY A 202 7.08 23.93 -5.99
N ALA A 203 6.84 22.98 -6.92
CA ALA A 203 5.75 23.09 -7.87
C ALA A 203 4.38 23.14 -7.19
N LYS A 204 3.53 24.07 -7.63
CA LYS A 204 2.16 24.24 -7.12
C LYS A 204 1.27 23.10 -7.63
N VAL A 205 0.48 22.53 -6.73
CA VAL A 205 -0.52 21.50 -7.01
C VAL A 205 -1.88 21.99 -6.54
N ILE A 206 -2.83 22.08 -7.44
CA ILE A 206 -4.22 22.47 -7.15
C ILE A 206 -5.09 21.25 -7.32
N VAL A 207 -5.72 20.81 -6.24
CA VAL A 207 -6.70 19.71 -6.25
C VAL A 207 -8.09 20.34 -6.21
N LEU A 208 -8.83 20.14 -7.27
CA LEU A 208 -10.16 20.74 -7.43
C LEU A 208 -11.18 19.99 -6.59
N PRO A 209 -12.18 20.71 -6.02
CA PRO A 209 -13.34 20.08 -5.38
C PRO A 209 -14.09 19.19 -6.39
N ILE A 210 -14.67 18.11 -5.92
CA ILE A 210 -15.45 17.18 -6.75
C ILE A 210 -16.62 17.88 -7.47
N GLU A 211 -17.18 18.92 -6.85
CA GLU A 211 -18.32 19.69 -7.37
C GLU A 211 -17.91 20.75 -8.41
N HIS A 212 -16.65 21.12 -8.41
CA HIS A 212 -16.11 22.02 -9.41
C HIS A 212 -15.51 21.17 -10.54
N ARG A 213 -16.23 21.14 -11.66
CA ARG A 213 -15.61 20.76 -12.92
C ARG A 213 -14.42 21.69 -13.09
N ALA A 214 -13.21 21.13 -13.34
CA ALA A 214 -12.18 21.98 -13.90
C ALA A 214 -12.82 22.74 -15.05
N ASP A 215 -12.58 24.04 -15.16
CA ASP A 215 -12.96 24.80 -16.35
C ASP A 215 -12.28 24.23 -17.63
N ALA A 216 -11.48 23.21 -17.47
CA ALA A 216 -11.11 22.24 -18.49
C ALA A 216 -12.32 21.61 -19.24
N ALA A 217 -13.56 21.76 -18.75
CA ALA A 217 -14.75 21.51 -19.56
C ALA A 217 -14.81 22.44 -20.78
N ARG A 218 -13.98 23.44 -20.83
CA ARG A 218 -13.65 24.25 -22.04
C ARG A 218 -12.46 23.69 -22.83
N VAL A 219 -11.98 22.50 -22.54
CA VAL A 219 -11.16 21.72 -23.47
C VAL A 219 -12.07 21.32 -24.60
N SER A 220 -12.25 22.26 -25.52
CA SER A 220 -12.95 22.01 -26.75
C SER A 220 -12.20 20.94 -27.52
N LEU A 221 -12.80 19.76 -27.61
CA LEU A 221 -12.51 18.82 -28.67
C LEU A 221 -12.95 19.48 -29.99
N ARG A 222 -12.05 20.24 -30.60
CA ARG A 222 -12.12 20.67 -32.01
C ARG A 222 -11.04 19.98 -32.78
#